data_e0c60abbb0de4bc16704b4b9d32c92e4
#
_entry.id   e0c60abbb0de4bc16704b4b9d32c92e4
#
_cell.length_a   1.000
_cell.length_b   1.000
_cell.length_c   1.000
_cell.angle_alpha   90.00
_cell.angle_beta   90.00
_cell.angle_gamma   90.00
#
_symmetry.space_group_name_H-M   'P 1'
#
loop_
_entity.id
_entity.type
_entity.pdbx_description
1 polymer ?
#
loop_
_entity_poly.entity_id
_entity_poly.type
_entity_poly.pdbx_seq_one_letter_code
_entity_poly.pdbx_strand_id
1 'polypeptide(L)'
;EQGEELLTWWGRHHPETLTDPRVTALLPAWRRELVRLAPAFEAVPTHPLIHGDVVATNVVLGPDGVPRLIDFEWSGPGDIAKDLALIGGRVTGGPWYLPMTPDDVAAFVTEYSRYARQSPHPWRSRLAQYAGAIDPQQLLERRDAYELLDRLGNLLYCLSRPGEACYGRWADELAHSLVTRLAD
;
A
#
# COMPACT_ATOMS: atom_id res chain seq x y z
N GLU A 1 -10.59 3.84 -10.73
CA GLU A 1 -11.69 4.30 -9.86
C GLU A 1 -11.14 4.82 -8.53
N GLN A 2 -10.54 4.00 -7.66
CA GLN A 2 -10.02 4.41 -6.34
C GLN A 2 -9.04 5.59 -6.39
N GLY A 3 -8.16 5.66 -7.41
CA GLY A 3 -7.24 6.77 -7.56
C GLY A 3 -7.93 8.12 -7.81
N GLU A 4 -8.97 8.14 -8.61
CA GLU A 4 -9.73 9.38 -8.86
C GLU A 4 -10.64 9.73 -7.66
N GLU A 5 -11.11 8.74 -6.91
CA GLU A 5 -11.83 8.97 -5.65
C GLU A 5 -10.92 9.62 -4.60
N LEU A 6 -9.68 9.13 -4.46
CA LEU A 6 -8.66 9.73 -3.61
C LEU A 6 -8.44 11.20 -3.97
N LEU A 7 -8.16 11.50 -5.24
CA LEU A 7 -7.90 12.86 -5.72
C LEU A 7 -9.14 13.76 -5.56
N THR A 8 -10.34 13.21 -5.78
CA THR A 8 -11.59 13.96 -5.60
C THR A 8 -11.80 14.32 -4.14
N TRP A 9 -11.54 13.41 -3.21
CA TRP A 9 -11.65 13.68 -1.78
C TRP A 9 -10.69 14.78 -1.33
N TRP A 10 -9.40 14.66 -1.71
CA TRP A 10 -8.39 15.65 -1.38
C TRP A 10 -8.68 17.01 -2.02
N GLY A 11 -9.13 17.03 -3.27
CA GLY A 11 -9.51 18.27 -3.96
C GLY A 11 -10.69 19.02 -3.31
N ARG A 12 -11.56 18.30 -2.60
CA ARG A 12 -12.67 18.91 -1.84
C ARG A 12 -12.25 19.44 -0.47
N HIS A 13 -11.33 18.76 0.21
CA HIS A 13 -11.01 19.04 1.62
C HIS A 13 -9.69 19.80 1.78
N HIS A 14 -8.72 19.58 0.88
CA HIS A 14 -7.39 20.17 0.91
C HIS A 14 -6.89 20.49 -0.51
N PRO A 15 -7.58 21.38 -1.27
CA PRO A 15 -7.27 21.64 -2.68
C PRO A 15 -5.84 22.16 -2.91
N GLU A 16 -5.25 22.84 -1.94
CA GLU A 16 -3.87 23.33 -1.97
C GLU A 16 -2.85 22.21 -2.15
N THR A 17 -3.10 21.02 -1.61
CA THR A 17 -2.18 19.90 -1.70
C THR A 17 -2.05 19.37 -3.13
N LEU A 18 -3.13 19.42 -3.92
CA LEU A 18 -3.13 18.97 -5.31
C LEU A 18 -2.44 19.95 -6.26
N THR A 19 -2.23 21.19 -5.83
CA THR A 19 -1.50 22.22 -6.60
C THR A 19 -0.02 22.29 -6.25
N ASP A 20 0.42 21.53 -5.23
CA ASP A 20 1.84 21.45 -4.86
C ASP A 20 2.67 20.93 -6.06
N PRO A 21 3.81 21.56 -6.38
CA PRO A 21 4.65 21.15 -7.51
C PRO A 21 5.10 19.68 -7.46
N ARG A 22 5.33 19.14 -6.28
CA ARG A 22 5.71 17.73 -6.08
C ARG A 22 4.61 16.79 -6.54
N VAL A 23 3.34 17.12 -6.24
CA VAL A 23 2.18 16.34 -6.63
C VAL A 23 1.90 16.49 -8.12
N THR A 24 1.83 17.73 -8.62
CA THR A 24 1.51 17.99 -10.03
C THR A 24 2.50 17.36 -10.99
N ALA A 25 3.79 17.29 -10.63
CA ALA A 25 4.83 16.67 -11.45
C ALA A 25 4.67 15.14 -11.57
N LEU A 26 4.20 14.45 -10.52
CA LEU A 26 4.12 12.98 -10.53
C LEU A 26 2.76 12.43 -11.01
N LEU A 27 1.67 13.20 -10.92
CA LEU A 27 0.32 12.73 -11.22
C LEU A 27 0.17 12.07 -12.62
N PRO A 28 0.76 12.61 -13.72
CA PRO A 28 0.63 11.97 -15.02
C PRO A 28 1.23 10.56 -15.10
N ALA A 29 2.40 10.34 -14.48
CA ALA A 29 3.04 9.04 -14.42
C ALA A 29 2.29 8.09 -13.47
N TRP A 30 1.87 8.58 -12.31
CA TRP A 30 1.08 7.84 -11.34
C TRP A 30 -0.24 7.32 -11.94
N ARG A 31 -0.98 8.17 -12.67
CA ARG A 31 -2.21 7.75 -13.35
C ARG A 31 -1.95 6.68 -14.41
N ARG A 32 -0.90 6.84 -15.23
CA ARG A 32 -0.55 5.82 -16.24
C ARG A 32 -0.26 4.48 -15.62
N GLU A 33 0.48 4.47 -14.51
CA GLU A 33 0.84 3.23 -13.81
C GLU A 33 -0.38 2.55 -13.19
N LEU A 34 -1.31 3.30 -12.56
CA LEU A 34 -2.56 2.73 -12.06
C LEU A 34 -3.45 2.16 -13.18
N VAL A 35 -3.48 2.79 -14.36
CA VAL A 35 -4.20 2.24 -15.52
C VAL A 35 -3.54 0.94 -15.99
N ARG A 36 -2.21 0.85 -16.01
CA ARG A 36 -1.47 -0.37 -16.35
C ARG A 36 -1.78 -1.52 -15.40
N LEU A 37 -1.92 -1.24 -14.11
CA LEU A 37 -2.17 -2.22 -13.05
C LEU A 37 -3.67 -2.58 -12.89
N ALA A 38 -4.58 -1.80 -13.50
CA ALA A 38 -6.03 -1.99 -13.32
C ALA A 38 -6.54 -3.41 -13.67
N PRO A 39 -6.03 -4.11 -14.69
CA PRO A 39 -6.50 -5.47 -14.99
C PRO A 39 -6.33 -6.48 -13.84
N ALA A 40 -5.36 -6.27 -12.95
CA ALA A 40 -5.15 -7.14 -11.78
C ALA A 40 -6.34 -7.12 -10.79
N PHE A 41 -7.26 -6.16 -10.94
CA PHE A 41 -8.44 -5.99 -10.09
C PHE A 41 -9.73 -6.54 -10.69
N GLU A 42 -9.71 -7.15 -11.87
CA GLU A 42 -10.94 -7.66 -12.53
C GLU A 42 -11.65 -8.77 -11.74
N ALA A 43 -10.90 -9.55 -10.94
CA ALA A 43 -11.44 -10.66 -10.17
C ALA A 43 -10.81 -10.74 -8.77
N VAL A 44 -10.95 -9.67 -7.98
CA VAL A 44 -10.39 -9.62 -6.63
C VAL A 44 -11.36 -10.24 -5.63
N PRO A 45 -10.95 -11.30 -4.91
CA PRO A 45 -11.73 -11.82 -3.82
C PRO A 45 -11.65 -10.88 -2.60
N THR A 46 -12.76 -10.70 -1.95
CA THR A 46 -12.83 -10.01 -0.67
C THR A 46 -12.49 -10.99 0.45
N HIS A 47 -11.36 -10.78 1.11
CA HIS A 47 -11.05 -11.46 2.37
C HIS A 47 -12.02 -10.99 3.46
N PRO A 48 -12.46 -11.90 4.35
CA PRO A 48 -13.40 -11.53 5.41
C PRO A 48 -12.80 -10.55 6.41
N LEU A 49 -11.48 -10.56 6.55
CA LEU A 49 -10.74 -9.67 7.44
C LEU A 49 -9.35 -9.39 6.86
N ILE A 50 -9.06 -8.13 6.65
CA ILE A 50 -7.72 -7.56 6.53
C ILE A 50 -7.49 -6.61 7.70
N HIS A 51 -6.25 -6.29 8.01
CA HIS A 51 -5.93 -5.33 9.07
C HIS A 51 -6.27 -3.89 8.62
N GLY A 52 -5.96 -3.58 7.37
CA GLY A 52 -6.27 -2.29 6.75
C GLY A 52 -5.27 -1.17 7.03
N ASP A 53 -4.37 -1.36 8.02
CA ASP A 53 -3.33 -0.41 8.42
C ASP A 53 -2.06 -1.12 8.93
N VAL A 54 -1.51 -2.04 8.13
CA VAL A 54 -0.26 -2.78 8.45
C VAL A 54 0.95 -1.92 8.12
N VAL A 55 1.16 -0.89 8.92
CA VAL A 55 2.37 -0.03 8.83
C VAL A 55 3.40 -0.45 9.88
N ALA A 56 4.67 -0.08 9.68
CA ALA A 56 5.76 -0.48 10.58
C ALA A 56 5.53 -0.06 12.04
N THR A 57 4.86 1.06 12.27
CA THR A 57 4.51 1.55 13.61
C THR A 57 3.45 0.71 14.32
N ASN A 58 2.69 -0.10 13.57
CA ASN A 58 1.67 -1.02 14.11
C ASN A 58 2.18 -2.45 14.27
N VAL A 59 3.50 -2.65 14.18
CA VAL A 59 4.17 -3.93 14.42
C VAL A 59 4.99 -3.86 15.71
N VAL A 60 4.64 -4.68 16.69
CA VAL A 60 5.34 -4.75 17.99
C VAL A 60 6.06 -6.09 18.10
N LEU A 61 7.34 -6.06 18.44
CA LEU A 61 8.09 -7.27 18.76
C LEU A 61 7.88 -7.63 20.23
N GLY A 62 7.37 -8.83 20.48
CA GLY A 62 7.25 -9.37 21.83
C GLY A 62 8.64 -9.74 22.40
N PRO A 63 8.71 -10.07 23.73
CA PRO A 63 9.95 -10.55 24.37
C PRO A 63 10.51 -11.84 23.74
N ASP A 64 9.65 -12.59 23.06
CA ASP A 64 9.96 -13.82 22.30
C ASP A 64 10.47 -13.54 20.87
N GLY A 65 10.61 -12.27 20.49
CA GLY A 65 10.99 -11.84 19.14
C GLY A 65 9.90 -12.03 18.08
N VAL A 66 8.68 -12.44 18.49
CA VAL A 66 7.58 -12.65 17.55
C VAL A 66 6.90 -11.31 17.24
N PRO A 67 6.76 -10.92 15.96
CA PRO A 67 6.02 -9.72 15.58
C PRO A 67 4.52 -9.93 15.82
N ARG A 68 3.88 -8.90 16.36
CA ARG A 68 2.45 -8.84 16.59
C ARG A 68 1.89 -7.56 16.02
N LEU A 69 0.77 -7.65 15.34
CA LEU A 69 0.04 -6.48 14.85
C LEU A 69 -0.81 -5.91 15.99
N ILE A 70 -0.86 -4.60 16.05
CA ILE A 70 -1.71 -3.81 16.97
C ILE A 70 -2.52 -2.81 16.14
N ASP A 71 -3.49 -2.15 16.78
CA ASP A 71 -4.30 -1.09 16.17
C ASP A 71 -5.19 -1.57 15.00
N PHE A 72 -6.16 -2.40 15.32
CA PHE A 72 -7.10 -3.01 14.36
C PHE A 72 -8.31 -2.12 14.03
N GLU A 73 -8.26 -0.82 14.26
CA GLU A 73 -9.40 0.08 14.06
C GLU A 73 -9.87 0.18 12.59
N TRP A 74 -8.97 -0.07 11.63
CA TRP A 74 -9.26 -0.09 10.19
C TRP A 74 -9.52 -1.49 9.64
N SER A 75 -9.62 -2.49 10.52
CA SER A 75 -9.81 -3.87 10.08
C SER A 75 -11.22 -4.11 9.53
N GLY A 76 -11.30 -4.91 8.48
CA GLY A 76 -12.57 -5.22 7.85
C GLY A 76 -12.40 -6.10 6.61
N PRO A 77 -13.50 -6.35 5.88
CA PRO A 77 -13.43 -7.07 4.61
C PRO A 77 -12.60 -6.29 3.57
N GLY A 78 -11.73 -6.97 2.85
CA GLY A 78 -10.90 -6.29 1.85
C GLY A 78 -9.97 -7.19 1.06
N ASP A 79 -9.15 -6.59 0.20
CA ASP A 79 -8.08 -7.28 -0.52
C ASP A 79 -6.81 -7.32 0.33
N ILE A 80 -6.29 -8.52 0.56
CA ILE A 80 -5.04 -8.72 1.33
C ILE A 80 -3.83 -8.02 0.69
N ALA A 81 -3.86 -7.77 -0.62
CA ALA A 81 -2.80 -7.03 -1.31
C ALA A 81 -2.59 -5.63 -0.72
N LYS A 82 -3.64 -5.03 -0.13
CA LYS A 82 -3.54 -3.76 0.60
C LYS A 82 -2.62 -3.90 1.81
N ASP A 83 -2.83 -4.90 2.68
CA ASP A 83 -1.99 -5.12 3.86
C ASP A 83 -0.53 -5.38 3.47
N LEU A 84 -0.30 -6.16 2.40
CA LEU A 84 1.04 -6.42 1.88
C LEU A 84 1.73 -5.16 1.32
N ALA A 85 0.95 -4.15 0.90
CA ALA A 85 1.48 -2.87 0.44
C ALA A 85 1.85 -1.94 1.59
N LEU A 86 1.07 -1.96 2.67
CA LEU A 86 1.19 -1.00 3.75
C LEU A 86 2.44 -1.23 4.63
N ILE A 87 2.87 -2.49 4.82
CA ILE A 87 4.02 -2.80 5.68
C ILE A 87 5.34 -2.18 5.16
N GLY A 88 5.49 -2.05 3.85
CA GLY A 88 6.70 -1.52 3.25
C GLY A 88 6.73 -1.67 1.75
N GLY A 89 7.83 -1.29 1.13
CA GLY A 89 7.98 -1.41 -0.31
C GLY A 89 9.07 -0.56 -0.91
N ARG A 90 8.95 -0.31 -2.21
CA ARG A 90 9.90 0.48 -3.00
C ARG A 90 9.75 1.98 -2.75
N VAL A 91 8.54 2.43 -2.40
CA VAL A 91 8.27 3.82 -2.05
C VAL A 91 8.26 3.95 -0.53
N THR A 92 9.19 4.75 0.00
CA THR A 92 9.38 4.97 1.42
C THR A 92 9.38 6.46 1.75
N GLY A 93 9.12 6.76 3.02
CA GLY A 93 9.13 8.10 3.58
C GLY A 93 8.35 8.13 4.90
N GLY A 94 8.80 8.93 5.84
CA GLY A 94 8.25 8.93 7.19
C GLY A 94 8.51 7.62 7.96
N PRO A 95 7.85 7.42 9.10
CA PRO A 95 8.09 6.28 9.98
C PRO A 95 7.29 5.02 9.62
N TRP A 96 6.44 5.07 8.60
CA TRP A 96 5.40 4.06 8.37
C TRP A 96 5.87 2.82 7.62
N TYR A 97 6.89 2.93 6.76
CA TYR A 97 7.19 1.92 5.75
C TYR A 97 8.58 1.32 5.92
N LEU A 98 8.65 0.00 5.85
CA LEU A 98 9.92 -0.69 5.73
C LEU A 98 10.45 -0.56 4.29
N PRO A 99 11.70 -0.11 4.10
CA PRO A 99 12.31 -0.07 2.79
C PRO A 99 12.55 -1.49 2.26
N MET A 100 12.12 -1.75 1.04
CA MET A 100 12.27 -3.04 0.36
C MET A 100 12.79 -2.83 -1.06
N THR A 101 13.73 -3.67 -1.47
CA THR A 101 14.11 -3.77 -2.88
C THR A 101 13.01 -4.45 -3.70
N PRO A 102 13.00 -4.36 -5.04
CA PRO A 102 12.06 -5.12 -5.87
C PRO A 102 12.09 -6.62 -5.58
N ASP A 103 13.28 -7.19 -5.35
CA ASP A 103 13.45 -8.60 -5.03
C ASP A 103 12.87 -8.97 -3.65
N ASP A 104 13.05 -8.10 -2.64
CA ASP A 104 12.44 -8.27 -1.33
C ASP A 104 10.91 -8.27 -1.40
N VAL A 105 10.33 -7.35 -2.17
CA VAL A 105 8.88 -7.27 -2.39
C VAL A 105 8.38 -8.54 -3.07
N ALA A 106 9.04 -9.00 -4.14
CA ALA A 106 8.66 -10.21 -4.85
C ALA A 106 8.78 -11.45 -3.97
N ALA A 107 9.85 -11.56 -3.19
CA ALA A 107 10.06 -12.65 -2.23
C ALA A 107 8.98 -12.65 -1.14
N PHE A 108 8.66 -11.49 -0.57
CA PHE A 108 7.63 -11.34 0.46
C PHE A 108 6.24 -11.77 -0.04
N VAL A 109 5.84 -11.31 -1.22
CA VAL A 109 4.56 -11.68 -1.83
C VAL A 109 4.51 -13.18 -2.16
N THR A 110 5.61 -13.73 -2.70
CA THR A 110 5.72 -15.15 -3.01
C THR A 110 5.60 -16.00 -1.75
N GLU A 111 6.29 -15.62 -0.67
CA GLU A 111 6.26 -16.33 0.60
C GLU A 111 4.87 -16.27 1.25
N TYR A 112 4.22 -15.10 1.23
CA TYR A 112 2.83 -14.99 1.66
C TYR A 112 1.91 -15.93 0.87
N SER A 113 2.02 -15.93 -0.46
CA SER A 113 1.23 -16.81 -1.34
C SER A 113 1.47 -18.29 -1.01
N ARG A 114 2.73 -18.69 -0.81
CA ARG A 114 3.10 -20.05 -0.40
C ARG A 114 2.47 -20.43 0.95
N TYR A 115 2.59 -19.56 1.95
CA TYR A 115 2.03 -19.77 3.28
C TYR A 115 0.49 -19.88 3.22
N ALA A 116 -0.17 -18.98 2.50
CA ALA A 116 -1.62 -18.97 2.35
C ALA A 116 -2.14 -20.27 1.71
N ARG A 117 -1.41 -20.85 0.75
CA ARG A 117 -1.75 -22.12 0.11
C ARG A 117 -1.54 -23.33 1.04
N GLN A 118 -0.58 -23.28 1.95
CA GLN A 118 -0.18 -24.39 2.82
C GLN A 118 -0.80 -24.34 4.21
N SER A 119 -1.41 -23.22 4.59
CA SER A 119 -1.97 -23.03 5.93
C SER A 119 -2.99 -24.12 6.29
N PRO A 120 -2.90 -24.74 7.47
CA PRO A 120 -3.85 -25.74 7.95
C PRO A 120 -5.19 -25.15 8.42
N HIS A 121 -5.31 -23.82 8.45
CA HIS A 121 -6.50 -23.16 8.97
C HIS A 121 -7.75 -23.35 8.10
N PRO A 122 -8.96 -23.42 8.69
CA PRO A 122 -10.22 -23.62 7.98
C PRO A 122 -10.54 -22.56 6.90
N TRP A 123 -9.98 -21.34 7.02
CA TRP A 123 -10.14 -20.31 5.99
C TRP A 123 -9.45 -20.66 4.66
N ARG A 124 -8.51 -21.60 4.67
CA ARG A 124 -7.85 -22.11 3.44
C ARG A 124 -8.85 -22.63 2.42
N SER A 125 -9.88 -23.35 2.87
CA SER A 125 -10.91 -23.88 1.96
C SER A 125 -11.71 -22.75 1.28
N ARG A 126 -11.83 -21.60 1.94
CA ARG A 126 -12.43 -20.40 1.37
C ARG A 126 -11.47 -19.70 0.40
N LEU A 127 -10.17 -19.63 0.72
CA LEU A 127 -9.17 -19.10 -0.21
C LEU A 127 -8.96 -19.98 -1.45
N ALA A 128 -9.12 -21.30 -1.35
CA ALA A 128 -9.03 -22.20 -2.50
C ALA A 128 -10.07 -21.88 -3.59
N GLN A 129 -11.22 -21.29 -3.22
CA GLN A 129 -12.20 -20.76 -4.17
C GLN A 129 -11.68 -19.53 -4.94
N TYR A 130 -10.59 -18.93 -4.48
CA TYR A 130 -9.98 -17.72 -4.99
C TYR A 130 -8.52 -17.94 -5.39
N ALA A 131 -8.24 -19.04 -6.10
CA ALA A 131 -6.86 -19.41 -6.48
C ALA A 131 -6.10 -18.27 -7.18
N GLY A 132 -6.78 -17.46 -7.98
CA GLY A 132 -6.21 -16.26 -8.60
C GLY A 132 -5.87 -15.14 -7.60
N ALA A 133 -6.55 -15.09 -6.45
CA ALA A 133 -6.33 -14.04 -5.44
C ALA A 133 -4.98 -14.11 -4.74
N ILE A 134 -4.43 -15.31 -4.65
CA ILE A 134 -3.13 -15.62 -4.05
C ILE A 134 -2.12 -16.07 -5.10
N ASP A 135 -2.41 -15.88 -6.38
CA ASP A 135 -1.40 -15.98 -7.43
C ASP A 135 -0.34 -14.90 -7.20
N PRO A 136 0.96 -15.26 -7.10
CA PRO A 136 2.00 -14.31 -6.74
C PRO A 136 2.08 -13.11 -7.68
N GLN A 137 1.90 -13.32 -8.99
CA GLN A 137 1.99 -12.25 -9.98
C GLN A 137 0.82 -11.26 -9.84
N GLN A 138 -0.41 -11.76 -9.80
CA GLN A 138 -1.59 -10.91 -9.64
C GLN A 138 -1.60 -10.21 -8.29
N LEU A 139 -1.14 -10.89 -7.23
CA LEU A 139 -1.03 -10.33 -5.90
C LEU A 139 0.01 -9.20 -5.86
N LEU A 140 1.15 -9.37 -6.56
CA LEU A 140 2.19 -8.36 -6.68
C LEU A 140 1.67 -7.12 -7.41
N GLU A 141 0.97 -7.28 -8.54
CA GLU A 141 0.40 -6.18 -9.31
C GLU A 141 -0.62 -5.37 -8.50
N ARG A 142 -1.52 -6.05 -7.76
CA ARG A 142 -2.48 -5.37 -6.88
C ARG A 142 -1.78 -4.67 -5.71
N ARG A 143 -0.80 -5.33 -5.10
CA ARG A 143 0.02 -4.76 -4.05
C ARG A 143 0.71 -3.48 -4.52
N ASP A 144 1.30 -3.47 -5.72
CA ASP A 144 1.97 -2.30 -6.30
C ASP A 144 1.01 -1.13 -6.56
N ALA A 145 -0.22 -1.44 -6.99
CA ALA A 145 -1.25 -0.41 -7.12
C ALA A 145 -1.66 0.19 -5.76
N TYR A 146 -1.85 -0.65 -4.72
CA TYR A 146 -2.14 -0.17 -3.37
C TYR A 146 -0.99 0.63 -2.78
N GLU A 147 0.27 0.26 -3.05
CA GLU A 147 1.43 1.05 -2.67
C GLU A 147 1.35 2.47 -3.25
N LEU A 148 1.10 2.59 -4.55
CA LEU A 148 1.00 3.90 -5.22
C LEU A 148 -0.17 4.74 -4.69
N LEU A 149 -1.33 4.11 -4.40
CA LEU A 149 -2.50 4.80 -3.84
C LEU A 149 -2.20 5.33 -2.44
N ASP A 150 -1.68 4.48 -1.58
CA ASP A 150 -1.40 4.82 -0.19
C ASP A 150 -0.28 5.87 -0.07
N ARG A 151 0.82 5.72 -0.82
CA ARG A 151 1.95 6.67 -0.76
C ARG A 151 1.59 8.05 -1.27
N LEU A 152 0.76 8.14 -2.33
CA LEU A 152 0.21 9.45 -2.72
C LEU A 152 -0.71 10.01 -1.64
N GLY A 153 -1.57 9.20 -1.04
CA GLY A 153 -2.42 9.61 0.08
C GLY A 153 -1.61 10.19 1.24
N ASN A 154 -0.53 9.52 1.63
CA ASN A 154 0.34 10.00 2.71
C ASN A 154 1.18 11.23 2.32
N LEU A 155 1.58 11.37 1.06
CA LEU A 155 2.18 12.61 0.58
C LEU A 155 1.20 13.79 0.75
N LEU A 156 -0.05 13.61 0.30
CA LEU A 156 -1.10 14.64 0.43
C LEU A 156 -1.41 14.94 1.90
N TYR A 157 -1.43 13.92 2.76
CA TYR A 157 -1.59 14.06 4.20
C TYR A 157 -0.47 14.90 4.82
N CYS A 158 0.79 14.63 4.48
CA CYS A 158 1.93 15.42 4.94
C CYS A 158 1.83 16.89 4.48
N LEU A 159 1.45 17.11 3.23
CA LEU A 159 1.29 18.45 2.65
C LEU A 159 0.15 19.26 3.31
N SER A 160 -0.88 18.60 3.81
CA SER A 160 -1.98 19.25 4.51
C SER A 160 -1.60 19.77 5.92
N ARG A 161 -0.36 19.51 6.37
CA ARG A 161 0.17 19.89 7.70
C ARG A 161 1.44 20.75 7.64
N PRO A 162 1.41 21.92 6.97
CA PRO A 162 2.62 22.71 6.71
C PRO A 162 3.26 23.30 7.99
N GLY A 163 2.53 23.34 9.10
CA GLY A 163 3.04 23.89 10.39
C GLY A 163 3.93 22.93 11.19
N GLU A 164 4.03 21.67 10.79
CA GLU A 164 4.79 20.65 11.52
C GLU A 164 6.02 20.21 10.71
N ALA A 165 7.22 20.56 11.19
CA ALA A 165 8.48 20.38 10.46
C ALA A 165 8.76 18.92 10.00
N CYS A 166 8.30 17.93 10.76
CA CYS A 166 8.47 16.52 10.38
C CYS A 166 7.68 16.16 9.11
N TYR A 167 6.46 16.69 8.94
CA TYR A 167 5.65 16.40 7.76
C TYR A 167 6.23 17.00 6.48
N GLY A 168 6.84 18.17 6.54
CA GLY A 168 7.55 18.75 5.40
C GLY A 168 8.66 17.82 4.88
N ARG A 169 9.51 17.32 5.78
CA ARG A 169 10.56 16.35 5.45
C ARG A 169 9.98 15.04 4.89
N TRP A 170 8.95 14.47 5.52
CA TRP A 170 8.31 13.24 5.04
C TRP A 170 7.65 13.41 3.68
N ALA A 171 7.07 14.58 3.40
CA ALA A 171 6.55 14.91 2.08
C ALA A 171 7.66 14.90 1.02
N ASP A 172 8.83 15.45 1.32
CA ASP A 172 9.98 15.46 0.40
C ASP A 172 10.51 14.03 0.16
N GLU A 173 10.62 13.21 1.22
CA GLU A 173 11.02 11.81 1.12
C GLU A 173 10.05 11.00 0.25
N LEU A 174 8.74 11.10 0.51
CA LEU A 174 7.69 10.40 -0.25
C LEU A 174 7.66 10.84 -1.71
N ALA A 175 7.71 12.16 -1.97
CA ALA A 175 7.70 12.67 -3.34
C ALA A 175 8.91 12.18 -4.14
N HIS A 176 10.12 12.25 -3.56
CA HIS A 176 11.34 11.76 -4.19
C HIS A 176 11.25 10.25 -4.50
N SER A 177 10.81 9.46 -3.52
CA SER A 177 10.68 8.02 -3.65
C SER A 177 9.62 7.61 -4.70
N LEU A 178 8.46 8.33 -4.74
CA LEU A 178 7.43 8.15 -5.76
C LEU A 178 7.95 8.46 -7.17
N VAL A 179 8.67 9.57 -7.35
CA VAL A 179 9.27 9.94 -8.64
C VAL A 179 10.23 8.85 -9.11
N THR A 180 11.09 8.36 -8.24
CA THR A 180 12.03 7.27 -8.55
C THR A 180 11.29 6.00 -8.97
N ARG A 181 10.27 5.59 -8.22
CA ARG A 181 9.45 4.39 -8.51
C ARG A 181 8.71 4.48 -9.85
N LEU A 182 8.24 5.69 -10.20
CA LEU A 182 7.47 5.91 -11.44
C LEU A 182 8.36 6.12 -12.68
N ALA A 183 9.67 6.27 -12.52
CA ALA A 183 10.64 6.37 -13.62
C ALA A 183 11.17 4.99 -14.07
N ASP A 184 11.08 3.97 -13.21
CA ASP A 184 11.45 2.56 -13.49
C ASP A 184 10.40 1.84 -14.36
#